data_f330f65adfebcadf9f52fe5016802466
#
_entry.id   f330f65adfebcadf9f52fe5016802466
#
_cell.length_a   1.000
_cell.length_b   1.000
_cell.length_c   1.000
_cell.angle_alpha   90.00
_cell.angle_beta   90.00
_cell.angle_gamma   90.00
#
_symmetry.space_group_name_H-M   'P 1'
#
loop_
_entity.id
_entity.type
_entity.pdbx_description
1 polymer ?
#
loop_
_entity_poly.entity_id
_entity_poly.type
_entity_poly.pdbx_seq_one_letter_code
_entity_poly.pdbx_strand_id
1 'polypeptide(L)'
;PVVVAPQGRTLGGGCEMTMHADIAVAAAETYIGLVEVGVGLIPGGGGTKEFTKRVSDRMQEGDVELNALQNAFMNIATAKVALSAEEAREMGVLRSEDRITINRDRQLIDAKSAVIELAEAGYTMPVQSKNIRVQGRSGLALFAAGVNGMKMGRYISEHDMKIAMKIANVMCGGDLSYPQEVSEQYLLDLEREAFVSLCGEKKTLERI
;
A
#
# COMPACT_ATOMS: atom_id res chain seq x y z
N PRO A 1 -21.17 -6.57 -0.82
CA PRO A 1 -20.16 -5.58 -0.49
C PRO A 1 -19.52 -5.83 0.88
N VAL A 2 -18.30 -5.33 1.06
CA VAL A 2 -17.55 -5.37 2.32
C VAL A 2 -17.24 -3.93 2.74
N VAL A 3 -17.66 -3.57 3.95
CA VAL A 3 -17.33 -2.27 4.57
C VAL A 3 -16.52 -2.52 5.83
N VAL A 4 -15.39 -1.84 5.98
CA VAL A 4 -14.55 -1.91 7.18
C VAL A 4 -14.67 -0.63 7.98
N ALA A 5 -14.55 -0.74 9.30
CA ALA A 5 -14.62 0.39 10.23
C ALA A 5 -13.31 0.49 11.04
N PRO A 6 -12.21 0.97 10.42
CA PRO A 6 -10.93 1.06 11.10
C PRO A 6 -10.96 2.10 12.21
N GLN A 7 -10.34 1.77 13.36
CA GLN A 7 -10.23 2.65 14.52
C GLN A 7 -8.98 2.33 15.34
N GLY A 8 -8.47 3.33 16.06
CA GLY A 8 -7.28 3.16 16.88
C GLY A 8 -6.08 2.75 16.03
N ARG A 9 -5.33 1.74 16.44
CA ARG A 9 -4.15 1.25 15.72
C ARG A 9 -4.53 0.20 14.68
N THR A 10 -4.68 0.63 13.44
CA THR A 10 -5.01 -0.21 12.28
C THR A 10 -3.74 -0.37 11.43
N LEU A 11 -2.81 -1.20 11.89
CA LEU A 11 -1.47 -1.33 11.34
C LEU A 11 -1.28 -2.64 10.58
N GLY A 12 -0.35 -2.65 9.60
CA GLY A 12 0.02 -3.85 8.86
C GLY A 12 -1.18 -4.49 8.15
N GLY A 13 -1.45 -5.76 8.42
CA GLY A 13 -2.58 -6.49 7.84
C GLY A 13 -3.95 -5.82 8.07
N GLY A 14 -4.14 -5.08 9.19
CA GLY A 14 -5.35 -4.27 9.41
C GLY A 14 -5.46 -3.11 8.40
N CYS A 15 -4.34 -2.49 8.06
CA CYS A 15 -4.26 -1.49 7.00
C CYS A 15 -4.57 -2.14 5.64
N GLU A 16 -3.99 -3.31 5.35
CA GLU A 16 -4.24 -4.03 4.10
C GLU A 16 -5.72 -4.42 3.93
N MET A 17 -6.36 -4.94 5.00
CA MET A 17 -7.81 -5.20 4.99
C MET A 17 -8.62 -3.93 4.70
N THR A 18 -8.21 -2.79 5.27
CA THR A 18 -8.88 -1.50 5.02
C THR A 18 -8.73 -1.08 3.56
N MET A 19 -7.56 -1.24 2.98
CA MET A 19 -7.28 -0.86 1.60
C MET A 19 -8.06 -1.70 0.58
N HIS A 20 -8.40 -2.94 0.90
CA HIS A 20 -9.09 -3.88 0.00
C HIS A 20 -10.61 -3.93 0.19
N ALA A 21 -11.17 -3.23 1.16
CA ALA A 21 -12.62 -3.14 1.32
C ALA A 21 -13.27 -2.29 0.22
N ASP A 22 -14.55 -2.50 -0.04
CA ASP A 22 -15.31 -1.70 -0.98
C ASP A 22 -15.43 -0.25 -0.49
N ILE A 23 -15.67 -0.04 0.80
CA ILE A 23 -15.61 1.26 1.48
C ILE A 23 -15.02 1.08 2.88
N ALA A 24 -14.18 2.03 3.29
CA ALA A 24 -13.78 2.22 4.68
C ALA A 24 -14.63 3.34 5.31
N VAL A 25 -15.08 3.11 6.55
CA VAL A 25 -15.71 4.12 7.41
C VAL A 25 -14.79 4.31 8.61
N ALA A 26 -13.78 5.16 8.44
CA ALA A 26 -12.71 5.33 9.42
C ALA A 26 -13.12 6.26 10.56
N ALA A 27 -12.75 5.92 11.81
CA ALA A 27 -12.80 6.90 12.88
C ALA A 27 -11.77 8.02 12.61
N ALA A 28 -12.13 9.27 12.90
CA ALA A 28 -11.27 10.43 12.61
C ALA A 28 -9.87 10.31 13.20
N GLU A 29 -9.74 9.71 14.39
CA GLU A 29 -8.48 9.51 15.14
C GLU A 29 -7.88 8.11 14.89
N THR A 30 -7.96 7.58 13.67
CA THR A 30 -7.37 6.29 13.32
C THR A 30 -5.89 6.44 13.00
N TYR A 31 -5.05 5.62 13.65
CA TYR A 31 -3.64 5.44 13.31
C TYR A 31 -3.52 4.29 12.32
N ILE A 32 -3.15 4.56 11.09
CA ILE A 32 -3.18 3.55 10.04
C ILE A 32 -1.94 3.61 9.12
N GLY A 33 -1.38 2.47 8.79
CA GLY A 33 -0.22 2.37 7.90
C GLY A 33 0.31 0.96 7.75
N LEU A 34 1.14 0.77 6.74
CA LEU A 34 1.88 -0.47 6.48
C LEU A 34 3.21 -0.40 7.22
N VAL A 35 3.40 -1.26 8.21
CA VAL A 35 4.52 -1.19 9.17
C VAL A 35 5.44 -2.40 9.14
N GLU A 36 5.26 -3.29 8.18
CA GLU A 36 5.95 -4.57 8.05
C GLU A 36 7.47 -4.43 7.97
N VAL A 37 7.97 -3.32 7.43
CA VAL A 37 9.41 -3.00 7.36
C VAL A 37 10.04 -2.95 8.76
N GLY A 38 9.27 -2.52 9.76
CA GLY A 38 9.71 -2.51 11.16
C GLY A 38 10.10 -3.88 11.70
N VAL A 39 9.45 -4.93 11.23
CA VAL A 39 9.76 -6.33 11.57
C VAL A 39 10.58 -7.06 10.49
N GLY A 40 11.14 -6.34 9.55
CA GLY A 40 12.04 -6.90 8.55
C GLY A 40 11.36 -7.53 7.33
N LEU A 41 10.08 -7.25 7.11
CA LEU A 41 9.26 -7.77 6.01
C LEU A 41 8.76 -6.64 5.10
N ILE A 42 8.14 -7.00 4.00
CA ILE A 42 7.29 -6.11 3.20
C ILE A 42 5.81 -6.43 3.49
N PRO A 43 4.86 -5.56 3.16
CA PRO A 43 3.44 -5.93 3.15
C PRO A 43 3.22 -7.19 2.31
N GLY A 44 2.49 -8.16 2.83
CA GLY A 44 2.30 -9.47 2.20
C GLY A 44 0.83 -9.85 1.97
N GLY A 45 -0.10 -9.01 2.39
CA GLY A 45 -1.54 -9.13 2.16
C GLY A 45 -2.06 -8.25 1.02
N GLY A 46 -1.20 -7.84 0.10
CA GLY A 46 -1.55 -7.04 -1.07
C GLY A 46 -1.29 -5.54 -0.90
N GLY A 47 -0.71 -5.09 0.20
CA GLY A 47 -0.52 -3.66 0.48
C GLY A 47 0.39 -2.95 -0.52
N THR A 48 1.50 -3.58 -0.90
CA THR A 48 2.43 -3.03 -1.89
C THR A 48 1.79 -2.97 -3.27
N LYS A 49 1.10 -4.06 -3.69
CA LYS A 49 0.32 -4.13 -4.92
C LYS A 49 -0.75 -3.04 -4.94
N GLU A 50 -1.49 -2.89 -3.84
CA GLU A 50 -2.61 -1.95 -3.78
C GLU A 50 -2.15 -0.49 -3.91
N PHE A 51 -1.06 -0.10 -3.26
CA PHE A 51 -0.47 1.23 -3.48
C PHE A 51 -0.05 1.45 -4.93
N THR A 52 0.57 0.45 -5.57
CA THR A 52 0.97 0.53 -6.98
C THR A 52 -0.25 0.72 -7.88
N LYS A 53 -1.31 -0.08 -7.65
CA LYS A 53 -2.57 0.03 -8.38
C LYS A 53 -3.21 1.41 -8.21
N ARG A 54 -3.31 1.91 -6.99
CA ARG A 54 -3.90 3.24 -6.70
C ARG A 54 -3.13 4.39 -7.32
N VAL A 55 -1.80 4.28 -7.40
CA VAL A 55 -0.98 5.23 -8.16
C VAL A 55 -1.33 5.14 -9.63
N SER A 56 -1.36 3.95 -10.22
CA SER A 56 -1.73 3.75 -11.62
C SER A 56 -3.13 4.27 -11.96
N ASP A 57 -4.12 3.98 -11.10
CA ASP A 57 -5.53 4.37 -11.32
C ASP A 57 -5.75 5.90 -11.30
N ARG A 58 -4.89 6.64 -10.59
CA ARG A 58 -4.97 8.11 -10.49
C ARG A 58 -4.23 8.84 -11.60
N MET A 59 -3.43 8.13 -12.38
CA MET A 59 -2.62 8.70 -13.45
C MET A 59 -3.45 9.23 -14.60
N GLN A 60 -3.20 10.49 -14.96
CA GLN A 60 -3.76 11.13 -16.14
C GLN A 60 -2.70 11.27 -17.23
N GLU A 61 -3.13 11.55 -18.45
CA GLU A 61 -2.19 11.80 -19.55
C GLU A 61 -1.38 13.07 -19.26
N GLY A 62 -0.05 12.94 -19.29
CA GLY A 62 0.89 14.03 -18.98
C GLY A 62 1.38 14.06 -17.53
N ASP A 63 0.87 13.24 -16.65
CA ASP A 63 1.36 13.12 -15.27
C ASP A 63 2.76 12.50 -15.20
N VAL A 64 3.53 12.90 -14.19
CA VAL A 64 4.83 12.30 -13.86
C VAL A 64 4.62 11.15 -12.87
N GLU A 65 4.40 9.95 -13.41
CA GLU A 65 4.10 8.73 -12.63
C GLU A 65 5.10 8.48 -11.50
N LEU A 66 6.38 8.75 -11.75
CA LEU A 66 7.44 8.45 -10.81
C LEU A 66 7.30 9.17 -9.46
N ASN A 67 6.85 10.42 -9.44
CA ASN A 67 6.71 11.19 -8.19
C ASN A 67 5.63 10.59 -7.29
N ALA A 68 4.49 10.22 -7.84
CA ALA A 68 3.41 9.58 -7.08
C ALA A 68 3.84 8.20 -6.57
N LEU A 69 4.53 7.42 -7.41
CA LEU A 69 5.06 6.12 -7.04
C LEU A 69 6.13 6.22 -5.95
N GLN A 70 6.99 7.26 -6.01
CA GLN A 70 8.00 7.53 -4.99
C GLN A 70 7.39 7.88 -3.64
N ASN A 71 6.31 8.68 -3.60
CA ASN A 71 5.61 8.98 -2.35
C ASN A 71 5.00 7.72 -1.74
N ALA A 72 4.33 6.89 -2.54
CA ALA A 72 3.78 5.62 -2.09
C ALA A 72 4.89 4.67 -1.59
N PHE A 73 6.00 4.56 -2.30
CA PHE A 73 7.18 3.81 -1.88
C PHE A 73 7.72 4.29 -0.54
N MET A 74 7.88 5.59 -0.34
CA MET A 74 8.38 6.15 0.92
C MET A 74 7.44 5.85 2.09
N ASN A 75 6.13 5.91 1.89
CA ASN A 75 5.15 5.54 2.93
C ASN A 75 5.36 4.10 3.42
N ILE A 76 5.62 3.16 2.52
CA ILE A 76 5.86 1.75 2.86
C ILE A 76 7.27 1.57 3.44
N ALA A 77 8.30 2.05 2.73
CA ALA A 77 9.71 1.81 3.07
C ALA A 77 10.14 2.44 4.40
N THR A 78 9.46 3.52 4.84
CA THR A 78 9.69 4.15 6.13
C THR A 78 8.68 3.74 7.20
N ALA A 79 7.81 2.78 6.91
CA ALA A 79 6.73 2.35 7.81
C ALA A 79 5.90 3.53 8.34
N LYS A 80 5.59 4.49 7.47
CA LYS A 80 4.86 5.69 7.86
C LYS A 80 3.44 5.34 8.31
N VAL A 81 3.04 5.87 9.45
CA VAL A 81 1.70 5.73 10.03
C VAL A 81 1.01 7.08 9.99
N ALA A 82 -0.16 7.13 9.37
CA ALA A 82 -1.04 8.29 9.47
C ALA A 82 -1.57 8.43 10.90
N LEU A 83 -1.60 9.63 11.41
CA LEU A 83 -2.05 9.95 12.78
C LEU A 83 -3.55 10.29 12.83
N SER A 84 -4.18 10.39 11.67
CA SER A 84 -5.62 10.63 11.53
C SER A 84 -6.14 10.01 10.23
N ALA A 85 -7.46 9.85 10.13
CA ALA A 85 -8.10 9.39 8.90
C ALA A 85 -7.90 10.37 7.73
N GLU A 86 -7.79 11.68 7.99
CA GLU A 86 -7.53 12.67 6.94
C GLU A 86 -6.11 12.54 6.41
N GLU A 87 -5.09 12.41 7.29
CA GLU A 87 -3.73 12.13 6.86
C GLU A 87 -3.64 10.80 6.09
N ALA A 88 -4.42 9.79 6.50
CA ALA A 88 -4.49 8.51 5.76
C ALA A 88 -5.02 8.69 4.34
N ARG A 89 -5.95 9.65 4.12
CA ARG A 89 -6.44 10.03 2.79
C ARG A 89 -5.36 10.72 1.97
N GLU A 90 -4.63 11.66 2.57
CA GLU A 90 -3.49 12.34 1.92
C GLU A 90 -2.39 11.35 1.53
N MET A 91 -2.12 10.35 2.38
CA MET A 91 -1.17 9.29 2.11
C MET A 91 -1.65 8.28 1.04
N GLY A 92 -2.93 8.29 0.67
CA GLY A 92 -3.53 7.35 -0.28
C GLY A 92 -3.93 6.01 0.32
N VAL A 93 -3.89 5.86 1.65
CA VAL A 93 -4.42 4.68 2.37
C VAL A 93 -5.94 4.67 2.35
N LEU A 94 -6.57 5.82 2.55
CA LEU A 94 -8.00 6.00 2.31
C LEU A 94 -8.22 6.66 0.93
N ARG A 95 -9.30 6.29 0.27
CA ARG A 95 -9.71 6.82 -1.03
C ARG A 95 -10.69 7.99 -0.82
N SER A 96 -11.01 8.69 -1.90
CA SER A 96 -11.99 9.80 -1.89
C SER A 96 -13.40 9.36 -1.48
N GLU A 97 -13.79 8.14 -1.86
CA GLU A 97 -15.08 7.53 -1.54
C GLU A 97 -15.18 6.98 -0.12
N ASP A 98 -14.04 6.77 0.56
CA ASP A 98 -14.02 6.31 1.94
C ASP A 98 -14.54 7.41 2.88
N ARG A 99 -15.23 7.02 3.94
CA ARG A 99 -15.92 7.93 4.86
C ARG A 99 -15.13 8.10 6.14
N ILE A 100 -15.26 9.29 6.76
CA ILE A 100 -14.66 9.58 8.06
C ILE A 100 -15.77 9.91 9.04
N THR A 101 -15.82 9.18 10.15
CA THR A 101 -16.78 9.40 11.24
C THR A 101 -16.06 10.05 12.43
N ILE A 102 -16.50 11.25 12.83
CA ILE A 102 -15.93 11.99 13.96
C ILE A 102 -16.40 11.38 15.29
N ASN A 103 -17.68 11.07 15.39
CA ASN A 103 -18.24 10.43 16.58
C ASN A 103 -18.07 8.92 16.52
N ARG A 104 -17.11 8.41 17.29
CA ARG A 104 -16.75 7.00 17.36
C ARG A 104 -17.95 6.08 17.69
N ASP A 105 -18.87 6.53 18.52
CA ASP A 105 -20.05 5.71 18.92
C ASP A 105 -21.01 5.47 17.77
N ARG A 106 -20.93 6.32 16.73
CA ARG A 106 -21.74 6.16 15.52
C ARG A 106 -21.07 5.32 14.43
N GLN A 107 -19.77 5.07 14.53
CA GLN A 107 -18.99 4.47 13.45
C GLN A 107 -19.58 3.16 12.91
N LEU A 108 -20.01 2.26 13.79
CA LEU A 108 -20.62 0.99 13.36
C LEU A 108 -21.99 1.19 12.68
N ILE A 109 -22.74 2.19 13.12
CA ILE A 109 -24.03 2.55 12.48
C ILE A 109 -23.77 3.10 11.08
N ASP A 110 -22.81 4.00 10.96
CA ASP A 110 -22.43 4.61 9.68
C ASP A 110 -21.87 3.55 8.71
N ALA A 111 -21.06 2.60 9.21
CA ALA A 111 -20.56 1.47 8.41
C ALA A 111 -21.68 0.53 7.96
N LYS A 112 -22.66 0.23 8.86
CA LYS A 112 -23.84 -0.55 8.52
C LYS A 112 -24.70 0.16 7.45
N SER A 113 -24.88 1.47 7.55
CA SER A 113 -25.60 2.24 6.54
C SER A 113 -24.87 2.17 5.20
N ALA A 114 -23.54 2.33 5.18
CA ALA A 114 -22.75 2.27 3.97
C ALA A 114 -22.87 0.91 3.25
N VAL A 115 -22.85 -0.21 3.97
CA VAL A 115 -22.98 -1.53 3.32
C VAL A 115 -24.40 -1.76 2.78
N ILE A 116 -25.44 -1.24 3.46
CA ILE A 116 -26.82 -1.31 2.97
C ILE A 116 -26.98 -0.46 1.71
N GLU A 117 -26.48 0.77 1.72
CA GLU A 117 -26.51 1.68 0.56
C GLU A 117 -25.85 1.02 -0.67
N LEU A 118 -24.67 0.39 -0.49
CA LEU A 118 -24.00 -0.34 -1.59
C LEU A 118 -24.85 -1.49 -2.11
N ALA A 119 -25.45 -2.29 -1.22
CA ALA A 119 -26.30 -3.42 -1.61
C ALA A 119 -27.55 -2.96 -2.37
N GLU A 120 -28.22 -1.92 -1.89
CA GLU A 120 -29.42 -1.35 -2.53
C GLU A 120 -29.11 -0.64 -3.85
N ALA A 121 -27.91 -0.09 -4.02
CA ALA A 121 -27.43 0.49 -5.26
C ALA A 121 -27.08 -0.55 -6.36
N GLY A 122 -27.26 -1.84 -6.09
CA GLY A 122 -26.97 -2.91 -7.06
C GLY A 122 -25.49 -3.26 -7.14
N TYR A 123 -24.83 -3.36 -5.99
CA TYR A 123 -23.42 -3.74 -5.89
C TYR A 123 -23.06 -4.96 -6.75
N THR A 124 -21.97 -4.83 -7.49
CA THR A 124 -21.34 -5.91 -8.21
C THR A 124 -19.87 -6.04 -7.75
N MET A 125 -19.40 -7.27 -7.62
CA MET A 125 -18.01 -7.52 -7.21
C MET A 125 -17.03 -6.88 -8.21
N PRO A 126 -16.04 -6.10 -7.75
CA PRO A 126 -15.01 -5.54 -8.61
C PRO A 126 -14.25 -6.64 -9.36
N VAL A 127 -13.94 -6.38 -10.62
CA VAL A 127 -13.10 -7.26 -11.43
C VAL A 127 -11.64 -6.88 -11.20
N GLN A 128 -10.78 -7.89 -11.03
CA GLN A 128 -9.35 -7.65 -10.90
C GLN A 128 -8.79 -6.89 -12.11
N SER A 129 -8.02 -5.85 -11.83
CA SER A 129 -7.40 -5.04 -12.87
C SER A 129 -6.33 -5.84 -13.64
N LYS A 130 -6.28 -5.60 -14.97
CA LYS A 130 -5.27 -6.19 -15.87
C LYS A 130 -4.34 -5.16 -16.49
N ASN A 131 -4.53 -3.88 -16.15
CA ASN A 131 -3.89 -2.74 -16.78
C ASN A 131 -3.24 -1.79 -15.77
N ILE A 132 -2.55 -2.35 -14.77
CA ILE A 132 -1.78 -1.56 -13.81
C ILE A 132 -0.46 -1.16 -14.46
N ARG A 133 -0.21 0.14 -14.59
CA ARG A 133 1.03 0.68 -15.15
C ARG A 133 2.18 0.50 -14.17
N VAL A 134 3.30 -0.01 -14.67
CA VAL A 134 4.54 -0.20 -13.90
C VAL A 134 5.74 0.27 -14.71
N GLN A 135 6.79 0.72 -14.01
CA GLN A 135 7.93 1.41 -14.64
C GLN A 135 9.06 0.48 -15.10
N GLY A 136 9.02 -0.79 -14.70
CA GLY A 136 10.08 -1.74 -15.03
C GLY A 136 11.45 -1.32 -14.51
N ARG A 137 12.51 -1.71 -15.25
CA ARG A 137 13.92 -1.42 -14.88
C ARG A 137 14.24 0.05 -14.71
N SER A 138 13.62 0.93 -15.50
CA SER A 138 13.90 2.37 -15.39
C SER A 138 13.45 2.94 -14.03
N GLY A 139 12.27 2.59 -13.57
CA GLY A 139 11.79 2.97 -12.23
C GLY A 139 12.63 2.32 -11.13
N LEU A 140 12.93 1.02 -11.27
CA LEU A 140 13.75 0.29 -10.30
C LEU A 140 15.15 0.90 -10.15
N ALA A 141 15.79 1.36 -11.23
CA ALA A 141 17.09 2.02 -11.19
C ALA A 141 17.05 3.34 -10.40
N LEU A 142 15.97 4.11 -10.52
CA LEU A 142 15.80 5.36 -9.75
C LEU A 142 15.60 5.08 -8.26
N PHE A 143 14.78 4.09 -7.89
CA PHE A 143 14.65 3.67 -6.50
C PHE A 143 15.97 3.14 -5.95
N ALA A 144 16.71 2.37 -6.73
CA ALA A 144 18.02 1.86 -6.32
C ALA A 144 19.00 2.99 -6.03
N ALA A 145 19.03 4.04 -6.86
CA ALA A 145 19.87 5.22 -6.62
C ALA A 145 19.48 5.93 -5.31
N GLY A 146 18.18 6.15 -5.07
CA GLY A 146 17.69 6.77 -3.84
C GLY A 146 18.00 5.95 -2.58
N VAL A 147 17.71 4.66 -2.62
CA VAL A 147 17.95 3.73 -1.50
C VAL A 147 19.46 3.59 -1.21
N ASN A 148 20.31 3.54 -2.23
CA ASN A 148 21.76 3.57 -2.05
C ASN A 148 22.23 4.89 -1.41
N GLY A 149 21.68 6.03 -1.80
CA GLY A 149 21.94 7.32 -1.17
C GLY A 149 21.61 7.31 0.32
N MET A 150 20.44 6.78 0.70
CA MET A 150 20.04 6.63 2.11
C MET A 150 21.01 5.71 2.88
N LYS A 151 21.47 4.62 2.28
CA LYS A 151 22.47 3.73 2.90
C LYS A 151 23.82 4.43 3.09
N MET A 152 24.32 5.11 2.06
CA MET A 152 25.59 5.84 2.14
C MET A 152 25.53 6.97 3.18
N GLY A 153 24.37 7.64 3.29
CA GLY A 153 24.10 8.63 4.35
C GLY A 153 23.89 8.02 5.73
N ARG A 154 23.93 6.69 5.89
CA ARG A 154 23.68 5.95 7.14
C ARG A 154 22.27 6.16 7.74
N TYR A 155 21.29 6.51 6.92
CA TYR A 155 19.90 6.62 7.34
C TYR A 155 19.22 5.24 7.46
N ILE A 156 19.70 4.24 6.73
CA ILE A 156 19.17 2.88 6.73
C ILE A 156 20.30 1.84 6.81
N SER A 157 19.99 0.68 7.37
CA SER A 157 20.90 -0.47 7.42
C SER A 157 20.97 -1.20 6.08
N GLU A 158 21.89 -2.16 5.93
CA GLU A 158 21.93 -3.04 4.75
C GLU A 158 20.68 -3.90 4.62
N HIS A 159 20.08 -4.30 5.73
CA HIS A 159 18.87 -5.08 5.73
C HIS A 159 17.66 -4.24 5.32
N ASP A 160 17.57 -3.00 5.81
CA ASP A 160 16.52 -2.06 5.38
C ASP A 160 16.63 -1.74 3.88
N MET A 161 17.86 -1.57 3.37
CA MET A 161 18.12 -1.43 1.95
C MET A 161 17.58 -2.64 1.17
N LYS A 162 17.83 -3.87 1.64
CA LYS A 162 17.33 -5.10 1.01
C LYS A 162 15.80 -5.11 0.96
N ILE A 163 15.15 -4.77 2.07
CA ILE A 163 13.69 -4.71 2.16
C ILE A 163 13.14 -3.63 1.21
N ALA A 164 13.71 -2.43 1.25
CA ALA A 164 13.31 -1.33 0.37
C ALA A 164 13.43 -1.69 -1.11
N MET A 165 14.50 -2.39 -1.51
CA MET A 165 14.67 -2.87 -2.88
C MET A 165 13.65 -3.94 -3.27
N LYS A 166 13.19 -4.78 -2.33
CA LYS A 166 12.09 -5.73 -2.57
C LYS A 166 10.76 -4.99 -2.81
N ILE A 167 10.47 -3.96 -2.01
CA ILE A 167 9.29 -3.10 -2.22
C ILE A 167 9.36 -2.43 -3.60
N ALA A 168 10.50 -1.80 -3.93
CA ALA A 168 10.70 -1.15 -5.22
C ALA A 168 10.52 -2.14 -6.39
N ASN A 169 11.03 -3.37 -6.26
CA ASN A 169 10.87 -4.42 -7.27
C ASN A 169 9.40 -4.75 -7.53
N VAL A 170 8.59 -4.92 -6.48
CA VAL A 170 7.13 -5.16 -6.64
C VAL A 170 6.45 -3.97 -7.30
N MET A 171 6.69 -2.75 -6.80
CA MET A 171 6.04 -1.53 -7.29
C MET A 171 6.42 -1.19 -8.73
N CYS A 172 7.62 -1.57 -9.18
CA CYS A 172 8.05 -1.39 -10.55
C CYS A 172 7.64 -2.55 -11.49
N GLY A 173 6.99 -3.60 -10.99
CA GLY A 173 6.60 -4.76 -11.80
C GLY A 173 7.76 -5.72 -12.06
N GLY A 174 8.79 -5.74 -11.21
CA GLY A 174 9.93 -6.62 -11.36
C GLY A 174 10.92 -6.16 -12.44
N ASP A 175 11.63 -7.13 -13.04
CA ASP A 175 12.70 -6.89 -14.02
C ASP A 175 12.17 -6.78 -15.46
N LEU A 176 11.15 -5.94 -15.66
CA LEU A 176 10.58 -5.66 -16.98
C LEU A 176 11.47 -4.66 -17.73
N SER A 177 11.73 -4.92 -19.02
CA SER A 177 12.68 -4.14 -19.82
C SER A 177 12.24 -2.70 -20.11
N TYR A 178 10.92 -2.44 -20.07
CA TYR A 178 10.31 -1.14 -20.35
C TYR A 178 9.00 -0.97 -19.54
N PRO A 179 8.52 0.27 -19.34
CA PRO A 179 7.22 0.50 -18.71
C PRO A 179 6.09 -0.17 -19.49
N GLN A 180 5.22 -0.88 -18.79
CA GLN A 180 4.07 -1.57 -19.38
C GLN A 180 2.95 -1.80 -18.37
N GLU A 181 1.83 -2.34 -18.83
CA GLU A 181 0.71 -2.73 -18.00
C GLU A 181 0.85 -4.19 -17.56
N VAL A 182 0.48 -4.44 -16.30
CA VAL A 182 0.47 -5.78 -15.68
C VAL A 182 -0.84 -6.03 -14.94
N SER A 183 -1.15 -7.30 -14.65
CA SER A 183 -2.33 -7.65 -13.84
C SER A 183 -2.07 -7.51 -12.34
N GLU A 184 -3.15 -7.38 -11.56
CA GLU A 184 -3.07 -7.46 -10.10
C GLU A 184 -2.42 -8.75 -9.64
N GLN A 185 -2.79 -9.88 -10.25
CA GLN A 185 -2.24 -11.19 -9.89
C GLN A 185 -0.73 -11.24 -10.08
N TYR A 186 -0.22 -10.64 -11.16
CA TYR A 186 1.22 -10.56 -11.39
C TYR A 186 1.95 -9.82 -10.27
N LEU A 187 1.41 -8.68 -9.81
CA LEU A 187 1.99 -7.93 -8.69
C LEU A 187 1.87 -8.68 -7.36
N LEU A 188 0.76 -9.37 -7.12
CA LEU A 188 0.58 -10.22 -5.94
C LEU A 188 1.58 -11.39 -5.91
N ASP A 189 1.91 -11.97 -7.05
CA ASP A 189 2.90 -13.04 -7.13
C ASP A 189 4.31 -12.51 -6.81
N LEU A 190 4.69 -11.33 -7.33
CA LEU A 190 5.94 -10.65 -6.98
C LEU A 190 6.00 -10.27 -5.50
N GLU A 191 4.90 -9.77 -4.93
CA GLU A 191 4.81 -9.42 -3.51
C GLU A 191 4.99 -10.67 -2.63
N ARG A 192 4.31 -11.75 -2.97
CA ARG A 192 4.42 -13.04 -2.26
C ARG A 192 5.84 -13.59 -2.33
N GLU A 193 6.48 -13.59 -3.49
CA GLU A 193 7.87 -14.02 -3.65
C GLU A 193 8.82 -13.18 -2.78
N ALA A 194 8.67 -11.86 -2.83
CA ALA A 194 9.47 -10.93 -2.04
C ALA A 194 9.27 -11.16 -0.54
N PHE A 195 8.02 -11.29 -0.07
CA PHE A 195 7.68 -11.56 1.32
C PHE A 195 8.32 -12.88 1.80
N VAL A 196 8.06 -13.97 1.10
CA VAL A 196 8.58 -15.31 1.46
C VAL A 196 10.10 -15.32 1.50
N SER A 197 10.77 -14.61 0.56
CA SER A 197 12.24 -14.53 0.54
C SER A 197 12.82 -13.82 1.77
N LEU A 198 12.07 -12.94 2.42
CA LEU A 198 12.48 -12.24 3.65
C LEU A 198 12.21 -13.06 4.91
N CYS A 199 11.22 -13.96 4.91
CA CYS A 199 10.90 -14.79 6.08
C CYS A 199 12.08 -15.67 6.52
N GLY A 200 12.96 -16.08 5.61
CA GLY A 200 14.16 -16.87 5.90
C GLY A 200 15.38 -16.05 6.30
N GLU A 201 15.31 -14.73 6.29
CA GLU A 201 16.45 -13.87 6.61
C GLU A 201 16.69 -13.80 8.12
N LYS A 202 17.95 -14.06 8.55
CA LYS A 202 18.31 -14.01 9.96
C LYS A 202 17.96 -12.68 10.63
N LYS A 203 18.22 -11.56 9.93
CA LYS A 203 17.92 -10.21 10.45
C LYS A 203 16.43 -9.91 10.55
N THR A 204 15.60 -10.55 9.74
CA THR A 204 14.14 -10.51 9.87
C THR A 204 13.70 -11.27 11.12
N LEU A 205 14.22 -12.50 11.31
CA LEU A 205 13.92 -13.31 12.51
C LEU A 205 14.37 -12.65 13.81
N GLU A 206 15.43 -11.84 13.77
CA GLU A 206 15.91 -11.06 14.93
C GLU A 206 15.02 -9.86 15.28
N ARG A 207 14.12 -9.41 14.35
CA ARG A 207 13.20 -8.29 14.55
C ARG A 207 11.80 -8.71 15.00
N ILE A 208 11.43 -9.97 14.78
CA ILE A 208 10.17 -10.58 15.21
C ILE A 208 10.31 -11.07 16.66
#